data_bc485b36aca7638aa64b02afb2856ad7
#
_entry.id   bc485b36aca7638aa64b02afb2856ad7
#
_cell.length_a   1.000
_cell.length_b   1.000
_cell.length_c   1.000
_cell.angle_alpha   90.00
_cell.angle_beta   90.00
_cell.angle_gamma   90.00
#
_symmetry.space_group_name_H-M   'P 1'
#
loop_
_entity.id
_entity.type
_entity.pdbx_description
1 polymer ?
#
loop_
_entity_poly.entity_id
_entity_poly.type
_entity_poly.pdbx_seq_one_letter_code
_entity_poly.pdbx_strand_id
1 'polypeptide(L)'
;LGTGKEQHITISSSSNMSKEDIDRAVKDAEQFAEQDKKRREEVDTKNNAENLCYTAEKLVSDSGDKMQDSDKNEINTKAAALRETLKNGTVDQIKAGMDDLQKAVYAASEKLYQQQAPQGGQPGQQPPYQGGNPGDNGGNNGGDGNVYDADYKEVD
;
A
#
# COMPACT_ATOMS: atom_id res chain seq x y z
N LEU A 1 16.48 -47.00 -54.97
CA LEU A 1 17.36 -47.47 -53.88
C LEU A 1 17.41 -46.40 -52.84
N GLY A 2 16.47 -46.43 -51.87
CA GLY A 2 16.40 -45.52 -50.77
C GLY A 2 17.24 -46.06 -49.63
N THR A 3 18.29 -45.35 -49.26
CA THR A 3 19.03 -45.62 -48.05
C THR A 3 18.27 -44.96 -46.90
N GLY A 4 17.45 -45.76 -46.18
CA GLY A 4 16.84 -45.35 -44.93
C GLY A 4 17.91 -45.14 -43.85
N LYS A 5 18.36 -43.93 -43.68
CA LYS A 5 19.05 -43.50 -42.45
C LYS A 5 18.01 -42.84 -41.54
N GLU A 6 17.47 -43.60 -40.61
CA GLU A 6 16.75 -43.04 -39.48
C GLU A 6 17.76 -42.31 -38.62
N GLN A 7 17.62 -40.99 -38.54
CA GLN A 7 18.33 -40.19 -37.54
C GLN A 7 17.45 -40.13 -36.31
N HIS A 8 17.79 -40.93 -35.31
CA HIS A 8 17.26 -40.77 -33.97
C HIS A 8 17.93 -39.54 -33.31
N ILE A 9 17.22 -38.44 -33.28
CA ILE A 9 17.60 -37.32 -32.41
C ILE A 9 17.10 -37.65 -31.00
N THR A 10 17.98 -38.23 -30.19
CA THR A 10 17.71 -38.40 -28.77
C THR A 10 17.93 -37.04 -28.12
N ILE A 11 16.83 -36.31 -27.89
CA ILE A 11 16.87 -35.11 -27.02
C ILE A 11 16.98 -35.62 -25.58
N SER A 12 18.19 -35.89 -25.15
CA SER A 12 18.48 -36.10 -23.73
C SER A 12 18.57 -34.73 -23.02
N SER A 13 17.42 -34.09 -22.80
CA SER A 13 17.35 -33.02 -21.79
C SER A 13 17.27 -33.66 -20.41
N SER A 14 18.33 -34.31 -19.99
CA SER A 14 18.53 -34.59 -18.58
C SER A 14 19.30 -33.42 -17.97
N SER A 15 18.60 -32.36 -17.63
CA SER A 15 19.06 -31.47 -16.56
C SER A 15 18.91 -32.26 -15.25
N ASN A 16 19.74 -33.29 -15.07
CA ASN A 16 19.89 -33.96 -13.79
C ASN A 16 20.67 -33.00 -12.89
N MET A 17 19.96 -31.98 -12.37
CA MET A 17 20.49 -31.26 -11.23
C MET A 17 20.62 -32.26 -10.07
N SER A 18 21.77 -32.23 -9.42
CA SER A 18 21.95 -33.04 -8.22
C SER A 18 20.94 -32.59 -7.15
N LYS A 19 20.59 -33.49 -6.24
CA LYS A 19 19.68 -33.10 -5.13
C LYS A 19 20.20 -31.88 -4.36
N GLU A 20 21.53 -31.80 -4.21
CA GLU A 20 22.22 -30.68 -3.57
C GLU A 20 22.06 -29.36 -4.35
N ASP A 21 22.07 -29.40 -5.69
CA ASP A 21 21.86 -28.23 -6.52
C ASP A 21 20.39 -27.77 -6.48
N ILE A 22 19.45 -28.70 -6.41
CA ILE A 22 18.02 -28.38 -6.22
C ILE A 22 17.80 -27.73 -4.85
N ASP A 23 18.34 -28.31 -3.79
CA ASP A 23 18.21 -27.78 -2.42
C ASP A 23 18.85 -26.37 -2.32
N ARG A 24 19.97 -26.15 -3.00
CA ARG A 24 20.59 -24.82 -3.07
C ARG A 24 19.72 -23.82 -3.83
N ALA A 25 19.19 -24.20 -4.99
CA ALA A 25 18.33 -23.34 -5.80
C ALA A 25 17.03 -22.97 -5.04
N VAL A 26 16.45 -23.90 -4.31
CA VAL A 26 15.28 -23.64 -3.45
C VAL A 26 15.63 -22.64 -2.35
N LYS A 27 16.74 -22.84 -1.65
CA LYS A 27 17.19 -21.95 -0.59
C LYS A 27 17.50 -20.53 -1.10
N ASP A 28 18.14 -20.44 -2.25
CA ASP A 28 18.42 -19.15 -2.90
C ASP A 28 17.10 -18.46 -3.31
N ALA A 29 16.14 -19.19 -3.87
CA ALA A 29 14.84 -18.67 -4.22
C ALA A 29 14.05 -18.16 -3.01
N GLU A 30 14.09 -18.88 -1.88
CA GLU A 30 13.49 -18.43 -0.61
C GLU A 30 14.13 -17.14 -0.10
N GLN A 31 15.47 -17.04 -0.14
CA GLN A 31 16.17 -15.82 0.26
C GLN A 31 15.83 -14.62 -0.63
N PHE A 32 15.75 -14.82 -1.94
CA PHE A 32 15.33 -13.77 -2.86
C PHE A 32 13.87 -13.35 -2.63
N ALA A 33 12.97 -14.30 -2.37
CA ALA A 33 11.57 -14.01 -2.07
C ALA A 33 11.43 -13.17 -0.78
N GLU A 34 12.22 -13.48 0.26
CA GLU A 34 12.24 -12.68 1.49
C GLU A 34 12.79 -11.26 1.26
N GLN A 35 13.85 -11.14 0.46
CA GLN A 35 14.42 -9.83 0.13
C GLN A 35 13.43 -8.99 -0.68
N ASP A 36 12.75 -9.58 -1.66
CA ASP A 36 11.74 -8.90 -2.45
C ASP A 36 10.55 -8.47 -1.60
N LYS A 37 10.10 -9.32 -0.67
CA LYS A 37 9.05 -8.96 0.28
C LYS A 37 9.43 -7.75 1.13
N LYS A 38 10.65 -7.74 1.69
CA LYS A 38 11.15 -6.61 2.47
C LYS A 38 11.25 -5.32 1.65
N ARG A 39 11.74 -5.42 0.41
CA ARG A 39 11.79 -4.26 -0.50
C ARG A 39 10.41 -3.71 -0.83
N ARG A 40 9.44 -4.56 -1.09
CA ARG A 40 8.05 -4.14 -1.32
C ARG A 40 7.50 -3.44 -0.09
N GLU A 41 7.64 -4.05 1.09
CA GLU A 41 7.19 -3.45 2.35
C GLU A 41 7.84 -2.07 2.58
N GLU A 42 9.12 -1.93 2.28
CA GLU A 42 9.82 -0.64 2.39
C GLU A 42 9.24 0.40 1.43
N VAL A 43 9.04 0.05 0.17
CA VAL A 43 8.48 0.95 -0.86
C VAL A 43 7.04 1.33 -0.49
N ASP A 44 6.22 0.37 -0.12
CA ASP A 44 4.83 0.61 0.27
C ASP A 44 4.73 1.50 1.51
N THR A 45 5.59 1.25 2.51
CA THR A 45 5.64 2.08 3.72
C THR A 45 6.06 3.52 3.39
N LYS A 46 7.07 3.71 2.54
CA LYS A 46 7.49 5.05 2.11
C LYS A 46 6.39 5.79 1.34
N ASN A 47 5.75 5.13 0.39
CA ASN A 47 4.66 5.71 -0.38
C ASN A 47 3.47 6.10 0.53
N ASN A 48 3.11 5.26 1.48
CA ASN A 48 2.06 5.55 2.44
C ASN A 48 2.41 6.73 3.35
N ALA A 49 3.66 6.83 3.79
CA ALA A 49 4.13 7.94 4.60
C ALA A 49 4.14 9.28 3.84
N GLU A 50 4.56 9.27 2.57
CA GLU A 50 4.49 10.46 1.71
C GLU A 50 3.05 10.92 1.49
N ASN A 51 2.14 9.99 1.21
CA ASN A 51 0.72 10.28 1.06
C ASN A 51 0.12 10.85 2.36
N LEU A 52 0.52 10.32 3.51
CA LEU A 52 0.06 10.82 4.81
C LEU A 52 0.56 12.25 5.06
N CYS A 53 1.84 12.54 4.77
CA CYS A 53 2.38 13.90 4.86
C CYS A 53 1.60 14.88 3.96
N TYR A 54 1.35 14.49 2.71
CA TYR A 54 0.60 15.32 1.77
C TYR A 54 -0.83 15.58 2.25
N THR A 55 -1.52 14.52 2.73
CA THR A 55 -2.89 14.64 3.25
C THR A 55 -2.95 15.52 4.49
N ALA A 56 -1.97 15.40 5.39
CA ALA A 56 -1.88 16.21 6.60
C ALA A 56 -1.67 17.69 6.27
N GLU A 57 -0.74 18.01 5.36
CA GLU A 57 -0.50 19.38 4.91
C GLU A 57 -1.70 19.98 4.19
N LYS A 58 -2.37 19.17 3.36
CA LYS A 58 -3.60 19.57 2.70
C LYS A 58 -4.70 19.88 3.71
N LEU A 59 -4.87 19.07 4.73
CA LEU A 59 -5.83 19.31 5.81
C LEU A 59 -5.56 20.65 6.51
N VAL A 60 -4.29 20.95 6.82
CA VAL A 60 -3.90 22.25 7.41
C VAL A 60 -4.24 23.41 6.49
N SER A 61 -3.96 23.27 5.19
CA SER A 61 -4.25 24.29 4.19
C SER A 61 -5.75 24.52 4.00
N ASP A 62 -6.53 23.45 3.86
CA ASP A 62 -7.96 23.51 3.59
C ASP A 62 -8.76 23.99 4.82
N SER A 63 -8.27 23.70 6.01
CA SER A 63 -8.91 24.13 7.27
C SER A 63 -8.77 25.62 7.52
N GLY A 64 -7.76 26.29 6.96
CA GLY A 64 -7.55 27.72 7.09
C GLY A 64 -7.63 28.21 8.54
N ASP A 65 -8.42 29.27 8.77
CA ASP A 65 -8.60 29.87 10.10
C ASP A 65 -9.46 29.04 11.06
N LYS A 66 -10.08 27.96 10.59
CA LYS A 66 -10.90 27.07 11.41
C LYS A 66 -10.07 26.16 12.32
N MET A 67 -8.83 25.88 11.96
CA MET A 67 -7.90 25.08 12.76
C MET A 67 -7.03 25.99 13.64
N GLN A 68 -6.87 25.62 14.90
CA GLN A 68 -6.01 26.37 15.82
C GLN A 68 -4.55 26.33 15.34
N ASP A 69 -3.83 27.43 15.52
CA ASP A 69 -2.43 27.53 15.07
C ASP A 69 -1.51 26.52 15.80
N SER A 70 -1.84 26.15 17.04
CA SER A 70 -1.14 25.08 17.75
C SER A 70 -1.22 23.74 17.04
N ASP A 71 -2.42 23.38 16.57
CA ASP A 71 -2.67 22.11 15.87
C ASP A 71 -2.02 22.10 14.48
N LYS A 72 -2.09 23.24 13.75
CA LYS A 72 -1.37 23.41 12.48
C LYS A 72 0.14 23.23 12.65
N ASN A 73 0.71 23.86 13.68
CA ASN A 73 2.13 23.75 13.96
C ASN A 73 2.54 22.32 14.36
N GLU A 74 1.72 21.64 15.15
CA GLU A 74 1.99 20.25 15.54
C GLU A 74 1.99 19.33 14.33
N ILE A 75 0.96 19.41 13.46
CA ILE A 75 0.87 18.61 12.23
C ILE A 75 2.06 18.89 11.32
N ASN A 76 2.38 20.16 11.06
CA ASN A 76 3.49 20.54 10.19
C ASN A 76 4.84 20.06 10.74
N THR A 77 5.05 20.15 12.06
CA THR A 77 6.28 19.66 12.69
C THR A 77 6.42 18.15 12.56
N LYS A 78 5.35 17.39 12.79
CA LYS A 78 5.35 15.93 12.64
C LYS A 78 5.50 15.49 11.20
N ALA A 79 4.85 16.19 10.25
CA ALA A 79 5.02 15.93 8.82
C ALA A 79 6.46 16.19 8.36
N ALA A 80 7.08 17.28 8.82
CA ALA A 80 8.48 17.57 8.52
C ALA A 80 9.44 16.52 9.10
N ALA A 81 9.21 16.09 10.35
CA ALA A 81 10.00 15.03 10.99
C ALA A 81 9.86 13.70 10.24
N LEU A 82 8.65 13.33 9.80
CA LEU A 82 8.42 12.12 9.01
C LEU A 82 9.13 12.21 7.65
N ARG A 83 9.10 13.35 6.98
CA ARG A 83 9.85 13.56 5.72
C ARG A 83 11.36 13.43 5.89
N GLU A 84 11.91 13.88 7.01
CA GLU A 84 13.33 13.65 7.31
C GLU A 84 13.61 12.16 7.54
N THR A 85 12.74 11.47 8.27
CA THR A 85 12.86 10.03 8.50
C THR A 85 12.75 9.23 7.19
N LEU A 86 11.94 9.67 6.22
CA LEU A 86 11.82 9.04 4.91
C LEU A 86 13.13 9.03 4.11
N LYS A 87 14.02 10.00 4.32
CA LYS A 87 15.30 10.08 3.60
C LYS A 87 16.30 9.02 4.07
N ASN A 88 16.41 8.82 5.38
CA ASN A 88 17.49 8.02 5.97
C ASN A 88 17.02 7.06 7.08
N GLY A 89 15.71 7.00 7.38
CA GLY A 89 15.17 6.18 8.46
C GLY A 89 14.92 4.73 8.06
N THR A 90 14.81 3.88 9.06
CA THR A 90 14.35 2.49 8.91
C THR A 90 12.84 2.43 8.72
N VAL A 91 12.33 1.29 8.21
CA VAL A 91 10.89 1.05 8.06
C VAL A 91 10.14 1.24 9.39
N ASP A 92 10.71 0.77 10.49
CA ASP A 92 10.09 0.92 11.82
C ASP A 92 10.04 2.37 12.29
N GLN A 93 11.08 3.16 12.01
CA GLN A 93 11.09 4.59 12.30
C GLN A 93 10.07 5.36 11.45
N ILE A 94 9.92 4.99 10.18
CA ILE A 94 8.91 5.57 9.30
C ILE A 94 7.51 5.24 9.82
N LYS A 95 7.24 3.99 10.20
CA LYS A 95 5.95 3.57 10.77
C LYS A 95 5.64 4.35 12.07
N ALA A 96 6.61 4.48 12.96
CA ALA A 96 6.44 5.27 14.19
C ALA A 96 6.11 6.75 13.90
N GLY A 97 6.81 7.36 12.94
CA GLY A 97 6.53 8.73 12.50
C GLY A 97 5.15 8.89 11.86
N MET A 98 4.71 7.88 11.10
CA MET A 98 3.34 7.84 10.55
C MET A 98 2.29 7.80 11.66
N ASP A 99 2.46 6.95 12.67
CA ASP A 99 1.54 6.85 13.80
C ASP A 99 1.44 8.18 14.57
N ASP A 100 2.57 8.85 14.77
CA ASP A 100 2.61 10.13 15.47
C ASP A 100 1.92 11.24 14.67
N LEU A 101 2.14 11.30 13.35
CA LEU A 101 1.46 12.26 12.48
C LEU A 101 -0.03 11.97 12.41
N GLN A 102 -0.41 10.70 12.32
CA GLN A 102 -1.82 10.30 12.26
C GLN A 102 -2.57 10.68 13.54
N LYS A 103 -1.98 10.50 14.72
CA LYS A 103 -2.55 10.95 16.00
C LYS A 103 -2.79 12.45 16.03
N ALA A 104 -1.81 13.24 15.55
CA ALA A 104 -1.96 14.70 15.50
C ALA A 104 -3.08 15.13 14.55
N VAL A 105 -3.16 14.50 13.37
CA VAL A 105 -4.24 14.74 12.39
C VAL A 105 -5.61 14.38 12.96
N TYR A 106 -5.73 13.26 13.67
CA TYR A 106 -6.98 12.87 14.32
C TYR A 106 -7.41 13.86 15.40
N ALA A 107 -6.49 14.24 16.30
CA ALA A 107 -6.79 15.17 17.37
C ALA A 107 -7.22 16.55 16.83
N ALA A 108 -6.55 17.04 15.80
CA ALA A 108 -6.92 18.29 15.14
C ALA A 108 -8.27 18.22 14.44
N SER A 109 -8.55 17.11 13.76
CA SER A 109 -9.83 16.88 13.08
C SER A 109 -10.99 16.79 14.05
N GLU A 110 -10.82 16.13 15.18
CA GLU A 110 -11.84 16.03 16.24
C GLU A 110 -12.20 17.42 16.79
N LYS A 111 -11.20 18.25 17.10
CA LYS A 111 -11.42 19.62 17.54
C LYS A 111 -12.14 20.47 16.49
N LEU A 112 -11.74 20.31 15.23
CA LEU A 112 -12.35 21.00 14.11
C LEU A 112 -13.84 20.63 13.96
N TYR A 113 -14.17 19.34 14.11
CA TYR A 113 -15.55 18.86 14.11
C TYR A 113 -16.36 19.41 15.27
N GLN A 114 -15.81 19.43 16.48
CA GLN A 114 -16.47 19.96 17.67
C GLN A 114 -16.77 21.47 17.52
N GLN A 115 -15.90 22.21 16.85
CA GLN A 115 -16.11 23.64 16.60
C GLN A 115 -17.14 23.93 15.48
N GLN A 116 -17.34 23.00 14.56
CA GLN A 116 -18.31 23.13 13.45
C GLN A 116 -19.66 22.48 13.75
N ALA A 117 -19.79 21.67 14.81
CA ALA A 117 -21.06 21.09 15.20
C ALA A 117 -21.98 22.19 15.76
N PRO A 118 -23.14 22.47 15.13
CA PRO A 118 -24.15 23.26 15.77
C PRO A 118 -24.58 22.52 17.03
N GLN A 119 -24.68 23.25 18.14
CA GLN A 119 -25.11 22.76 19.46
C GLN A 119 -26.46 22.03 19.33
N GLY A 120 -26.47 20.73 19.09
CA GLY A 120 -27.70 19.95 18.94
C GLY A 120 -27.62 18.81 17.94
N GLY A 121 -26.58 17.99 17.94
CA GLY A 121 -26.50 16.81 17.06
C GLY A 121 -25.70 15.67 17.69
N GLN A 122 -26.39 14.58 17.88
CA GLN A 122 -26.04 13.28 18.47
C GLN A 122 -24.62 12.79 18.09
N PRO A 123 -23.81 12.31 19.06
CA PRO A 123 -22.50 11.73 18.75
C PRO A 123 -22.68 10.31 18.20
N GLY A 124 -22.47 10.11 16.91
CA GLY A 124 -22.56 8.77 16.33
C GLY A 124 -22.58 8.68 14.81
N GLN A 125 -21.68 9.37 14.11
CA GLN A 125 -21.36 8.95 12.75
C GLN A 125 -19.90 9.28 12.46
N GLN A 126 -19.05 8.26 12.55
CA GLN A 126 -17.70 8.28 12.02
C GLN A 126 -17.76 8.52 10.51
N PRO A 127 -16.99 9.47 9.97
CA PRO A 127 -16.83 9.55 8.52
C PRO A 127 -16.12 8.27 8.04
N PRO A 128 -16.55 7.69 6.93
CA PRO A 128 -15.88 6.52 6.38
C PRO A 128 -14.51 6.93 5.83
N TYR A 129 -13.47 6.73 6.62
CA TYR A 129 -12.12 6.65 6.08
C TYR A 129 -12.04 5.34 5.29
N GLN A 130 -12.22 5.45 4.00
CA GLN A 130 -12.04 4.37 3.03
C GLN A 130 -10.54 4.15 2.83
N GLY A 131 -9.91 3.55 3.85
CA GLY A 131 -8.64 2.87 3.70
C GLY A 131 -8.92 1.56 2.99
N GLY A 132 -8.67 1.50 1.69
CA GLY A 132 -8.77 0.29 0.92
C GLY A 132 -7.81 -0.76 1.45
N ASN A 133 -8.36 -1.79 2.08
CA ASN A 133 -7.68 -3.05 2.31
C ASN A 133 -8.04 -3.97 1.14
N PRO A 134 -7.08 -4.41 0.32
CA PRO A 134 -7.34 -5.43 -0.67
C PRO A 134 -7.25 -6.82 -0.03
N GLY A 135 -8.39 -7.42 0.26
CA GLY A 135 -8.45 -8.84 0.54
C GLY A 135 -9.37 -9.22 1.67
N ASP A 136 -10.64 -9.38 1.39
CA ASP A 136 -11.36 -10.58 1.82
C ASP A 136 -12.60 -10.81 0.97
N ASN A 137 -12.70 -12.04 0.49
CA ASN A 137 -13.74 -12.59 -0.35
C ASN A 137 -14.86 -13.14 0.54
N GLY A 138 -16.12 -12.79 0.27
CA GLY A 138 -17.21 -13.62 0.74
C GLY A 138 -18.53 -12.93 1.02
N GLY A 139 -19.53 -13.07 0.11
CA GLY A 139 -20.92 -13.18 0.51
C GLY A 139 -21.89 -12.08 0.09
N ASN A 140 -22.41 -12.23 -1.13
CA ASN A 140 -23.83 -12.18 -1.52
C ASN A 140 -24.78 -11.16 -0.84
N ASN A 141 -25.25 -10.15 -1.56
CA ASN A 141 -26.65 -9.98 -1.94
C ASN A 141 -26.93 -8.68 -2.73
N GLY A 142 -27.47 -8.84 -3.90
CA GLY A 142 -28.50 -8.14 -4.64
C GLY A 142 -28.60 -6.61 -4.64
N GLY A 143 -28.48 -6.01 -5.85
CA GLY A 143 -29.06 -4.70 -6.11
C GLY A 143 -28.40 -3.93 -7.26
N ASP A 144 -28.86 -4.18 -8.46
CA ASP A 144 -29.02 -3.28 -9.62
C ASP A 144 -28.00 -2.16 -9.88
N GLY A 145 -27.42 -2.18 -11.09
CA GLY A 145 -27.10 -0.94 -11.77
C GLY A 145 -25.74 -0.84 -12.46
N ASN A 146 -25.70 -1.19 -13.74
CA ASN A 146 -24.70 -0.83 -14.76
C ASN A 146 -23.33 -1.55 -14.72
N VAL A 147 -23.34 -2.75 -15.25
CA VAL A 147 -22.17 -3.39 -15.84
C VAL A 147 -21.99 -2.81 -17.24
N TYR A 148 -20.96 -2.03 -17.46
CA TYR A 148 -20.49 -1.72 -18.82
C TYR A 148 -19.62 -2.88 -19.28
N ASP A 149 -20.18 -3.72 -20.12
CA ASP A 149 -19.47 -4.78 -20.83
C ASP A 149 -18.57 -4.13 -21.89
N ALA A 150 -17.27 -4.21 -21.70
CA ALA A 150 -16.30 -3.76 -22.68
C ALA A 150 -16.08 -4.90 -23.68
N ASP A 151 -16.74 -4.83 -24.82
CA ASP A 151 -16.59 -5.73 -25.97
C ASP A 151 -15.15 -5.58 -26.53
N TYR A 152 -14.30 -6.56 -26.26
CA TYR A 152 -12.98 -6.67 -26.85
C TYR A 152 -13.07 -7.44 -28.17
N LYS A 153 -12.86 -6.75 -29.28
CA LYS A 153 -12.84 -7.34 -30.59
C LYS A 153 -11.41 -7.66 -30.99
N GLU A 154 -11.10 -8.96 -31.05
CA GLU A 154 -9.86 -9.47 -31.61
C GLU A 154 -9.89 -9.27 -33.14
N VAL A 155 -8.85 -8.63 -33.69
CA VAL A 155 -8.66 -8.41 -35.12
C VAL A 155 -7.54 -9.34 -35.58
N ASP A 156 -7.85 -10.25 -36.53
CA ASP A 156 -6.90 -11.10 -37.26
C ASP A 156 -5.88 -10.29 -38.08
#